data_66c0c70fdc4ab1f2c73d1ef67f542bc5
#
_entry.id   66c0c70fdc4ab1f2c73d1ef67f542bc5
#
_cell.length_a   1.000
_cell.length_b   1.000
_cell.length_c   1.000
_cell.angle_alpha   90.00
_cell.angle_beta   90.00
_cell.angle_gamma   90.00
#
_symmetry.space_group_name_H-M   'P 1'
#
loop_
_entity.id
_entity.type
_entity.pdbx_description
1 polymer ?
#
loop_
_entity_poly.entity_id
_entity_poly.type
_entity_poly.pdbx_seq_one_letter_code
_entity_poly.pdbx_strand_id
1 'polypeptide(L)'
;MARSLNAWVLTAVASMAAGLTLSACSSGSDGDQAQRTLSAAGASFPAAIYQRWFQGLSQQGVNVNYQSIGSGAGVRQFTAGTVDFGASDTPMKANAVDKVSRGVVQIPMTAGAIAVAYNNPSCELSLNQEQLAKIFLGQISNYNQVGCNDQEITVVHRSDGSGTTENFAKHLSAINPRWKTEVGVAKSVQWPTGVGAKGNEGVAAQLTQIEGGIGYVELAYVQGALEAAAVENASGKKVKPTNAAASEALGSIDLGPELIGGNANPKNGYPIVTFTWVLAYKTGNDDKTAMLKKTFNYMLSEEAQSQAPELGYISLPPEVVNKAKAAADSIN
;
A
#
# COMPACT_ATOMS: atom_id res chain seq x y z
N MET A 1 -51.43 -13.29 -52.99
CA MET A 1 -52.64 -12.44 -53.04
C MET A 1 -52.29 -11.18 -52.31
N ALA A 2 -52.04 -10.15 -53.00
CA ALA A 2 -52.87 -8.99 -53.35
C ALA A 2 -52.81 -7.94 -52.19
N ARG A 3 -52.05 -6.88 -52.43
CA ARG A 3 -52.48 -5.49 -52.84
C ARG A 3 -53.01 -4.70 -51.62
N SER A 4 -52.74 -3.45 -51.34
CA SER A 4 -52.47 -2.23 -52.16
C SER A 4 -52.11 -1.10 -51.20
N LEU A 5 -51.15 -0.23 -51.41
CA LEU A 5 -51.15 1.05 -52.15
C LEU A 5 -52.00 2.20 -51.56
N ASN A 6 -51.33 3.33 -51.49
CA ASN A 6 -51.76 4.74 -51.61
C ASN A 6 -51.94 5.50 -50.31
N ALA A 7 -51.67 6.81 -50.19
CA ALA A 7 -51.03 7.81 -51.07
C ALA A 7 -50.93 9.12 -50.28
N TRP A 8 -49.90 9.89 -50.53
CA TRP A 8 -49.81 11.33 -50.60
C TRP A 8 -50.75 12.26 -49.80
N VAL A 9 -50.15 13.17 -49.00
CA VAL A 9 -50.48 14.60 -49.11
C VAL A 9 -49.27 15.44 -48.71
N LEU A 10 -48.82 16.30 -49.67
CA LEU A 10 -47.96 17.45 -49.47
C LEU A 10 -48.77 18.62 -48.90
N THR A 11 -48.20 19.39 -47.93
CA THR A 11 -48.40 20.83 -47.87
C THR A 11 -47.42 21.54 -46.98
N ALA A 12 -46.64 22.35 -47.56
CA ALA A 12 -46.42 23.80 -47.37
C ALA A 12 -45.48 24.24 -46.21
N VAL A 13 -44.45 24.87 -46.72
CA VAL A 13 -43.46 25.79 -46.17
C VAL A 13 -44.05 26.89 -45.27
N ALA A 14 -43.43 27.11 -44.11
CA ALA A 14 -43.37 28.40 -43.46
C ALA A 14 -42.01 28.59 -42.81
N SER A 15 -41.21 29.45 -43.39
CA SER A 15 -39.94 29.95 -42.89
C SER A 15 -40.17 30.81 -41.67
N MET A 16 -39.55 30.48 -40.52
CA MET A 16 -39.31 31.42 -39.43
C MET A 16 -37.85 31.34 -39.01
N ALA A 17 -37.11 32.37 -39.37
CA ALA A 17 -35.79 32.68 -38.87
C ALA A 17 -35.93 33.05 -37.39
N ALA A 18 -35.39 32.27 -36.49
CA ALA A 18 -35.18 32.63 -35.10
C ALA A 18 -33.69 32.44 -34.77
N GLY A 19 -33.10 33.51 -34.27
CA GLY A 19 -31.69 33.71 -34.07
C GLY A 19 -31.03 32.62 -33.20
N LEU A 20 -29.93 32.09 -33.70
CA LEU A 20 -28.96 31.34 -32.94
C LEU A 20 -28.17 32.30 -32.04
N THR A 21 -28.57 32.44 -30.78
CA THR A 21 -27.65 32.92 -29.75
C THR A 21 -26.65 31.79 -29.47
N LEU A 22 -25.45 31.95 -30.00
CA LEU A 22 -24.31 31.17 -29.53
C LEU A 22 -24.08 31.49 -28.06
N SER A 23 -24.58 30.61 -27.17
CA SER A 23 -24.09 30.55 -25.80
C SER A 23 -22.66 30.03 -25.89
N ALA A 24 -21.70 30.94 -25.77
CA ALA A 24 -20.34 30.60 -25.51
C ALA A 24 -20.31 29.76 -24.22
N CYS A 25 -20.16 28.43 -24.35
CA CYS A 25 -19.77 27.58 -23.24
C CYS A 25 -18.39 28.06 -22.77
N SER A 26 -18.33 28.62 -21.58
CA SER A 26 -17.10 29.04 -20.93
C SER A 26 -16.26 27.78 -20.69
N SER A 27 -15.26 27.60 -21.52
CA SER A 27 -14.16 26.65 -21.32
C SER A 27 -13.23 27.14 -20.19
N GLY A 28 -13.75 27.24 -18.97
CA GLY A 28 -13.00 27.81 -17.85
C GLY A 28 -12.74 26.87 -16.67
N SER A 29 -13.25 25.61 -16.67
CA SER A 29 -13.16 24.77 -15.47
C SER A 29 -12.20 23.59 -15.57
N ASP A 30 -11.87 23.11 -16.75
CA ASP A 30 -11.03 21.90 -16.85
C ASP A 30 -9.54 22.17 -16.62
N GLY A 31 -9.05 23.35 -16.97
CA GLY A 31 -7.65 23.74 -16.73
C GLY A 31 -7.33 23.98 -15.26
N ASP A 32 -8.27 24.55 -14.50
CA ASP A 32 -8.08 24.85 -13.07
C ASP A 32 -8.19 23.60 -12.19
N GLN A 33 -9.00 22.61 -12.60
CA GLN A 33 -9.09 21.33 -11.91
C GLN A 33 -7.87 20.41 -12.19
N ALA A 34 -7.36 20.39 -13.41
CA ALA A 34 -6.15 19.64 -13.73
C ALA A 34 -4.92 20.18 -12.96
N GLN A 35 -4.86 21.49 -12.75
CA GLN A 35 -3.80 22.17 -12.02
C GLN A 35 -3.83 21.89 -10.50
N ARG A 36 -4.96 21.42 -9.96
CA ARG A 36 -5.16 21.08 -8.55
C ARG A 36 -5.13 19.57 -8.26
N THR A 37 -4.72 18.76 -9.21
CA THR A 37 -4.66 17.32 -9.08
C THR A 37 -3.22 16.82 -9.09
N LEU A 38 -2.83 16.08 -8.06
CA LEU A 38 -1.57 15.36 -7.99
C LEU A 38 -1.75 13.93 -8.48
N SER A 39 -0.81 13.46 -9.29
CA SER A 39 -0.70 12.06 -9.68
C SER A 39 0.27 11.33 -8.78
N ALA A 40 -0.11 10.16 -8.27
CA ALA A 40 0.74 9.38 -7.40
C ALA A 40 0.55 7.87 -7.62
N ALA A 41 1.59 7.09 -7.36
CA ALA A 41 1.50 5.64 -7.51
C ALA A 41 2.46 4.92 -6.56
N GLY A 42 2.07 3.71 -6.14
CA GLY A 42 2.99 2.92 -5.33
C GLY A 42 2.34 1.84 -4.47
N ALA A 43 2.85 1.73 -3.27
CA ALA A 43 2.52 0.69 -2.32
C ALA A 43 1.02 0.50 -2.09
N SER A 44 0.57 -0.76 -2.07
CA SER A 44 -0.80 -1.10 -1.67
C SER A 44 -0.96 -1.18 -0.15
N PHE A 45 0.14 -1.30 0.58
CA PHE A 45 0.14 -1.33 2.05
C PHE A 45 -0.62 -0.15 2.65
N PRO A 46 -0.35 1.15 2.32
CA PRO A 46 -1.04 2.28 2.91
C PRO A 46 -2.33 2.67 2.17
N ALA A 47 -2.79 1.91 1.17
CA ALA A 47 -3.84 2.39 0.27
C ALA A 47 -5.14 2.79 0.99
N ALA A 48 -5.56 2.04 2.02
CA ALA A 48 -6.78 2.34 2.77
C ALA A 48 -6.69 3.67 3.53
N ILE A 49 -5.57 3.90 4.25
CA ILE A 49 -5.38 5.16 5.00
C ILE A 49 -5.11 6.33 4.05
N TYR A 50 -4.38 6.13 2.95
CA TYR A 50 -4.14 7.17 1.95
C TYR A 50 -5.44 7.60 1.30
N GLN A 51 -6.34 6.68 0.97
CA GLN A 51 -7.66 7.00 0.42
C GLN A 51 -8.47 7.87 1.40
N ARG A 52 -8.44 7.56 2.70
CA ARG A 52 -9.10 8.34 3.74
C ARG A 52 -8.51 9.76 3.80
N TRP A 53 -7.19 9.89 3.81
CA TRP A 53 -6.52 11.19 3.86
C TRP A 53 -6.74 12.03 2.60
N PHE A 54 -6.70 11.42 1.42
CA PHE A 54 -6.93 12.14 0.16
C PHE A 54 -8.40 12.57 0.02
N GLN A 55 -9.34 11.85 0.62
CA GLN A 55 -10.71 12.30 0.72
C GLN A 55 -10.82 13.57 1.59
N GLY A 56 -10.14 13.63 2.74
CA GLY A 56 -10.06 14.83 3.55
C GLY A 56 -9.40 16.02 2.83
N LEU A 57 -8.31 15.75 2.09
CA LEU A 57 -7.62 16.75 1.26
C LEU A 57 -8.49 17.32 0.14
N SER A 58 -9.34 16.49 -0.47
CA SER A 58 -10.23 16.95 -1.55
C SER A 58 -11.22 18.01 -1.08
N GLN A 59 -11.66 17.91 0.18
CA GLN A 59 -12.51 18.93 0.81
C GLN A 59 -11.76 20.27 1.03
N GLN A 60 -10.43 20.22 1.03
CA GLN A 60 -9.54 21.38 1.12
C GLN A 60 -9.04 21.87 -0.26
N GLY A 61 -9.63 21.37 -1.35
CA GLY A 61 -9.35 21.78 -2.73
C GLY A 61 -8.08 21.15 -3.35
N VAL A 62 -7.54 20.06 -2.78
CA VAL A 62 -6.44 19.30 -3.37
C VAL A 62 -6.89 17.88 -3.68
N ASN A 63 -6.82 17.48 -4.93
CA ASN A 63 -7.12 16.13 -5.36
C ASN A 63 -5.83 15.33 -5.55
N VAL A 64 -5.85 14.07 -5.14
CA VAL A 64 -4.74 13.13 -5.36
C VAL A 64 -5.27 11.89 -6.07
N ASN A 65 -4.79 11.64 -7.28
CA ASN A 65 -5.05 10.40 -8.01
C ASN A 65 -3.95 9.40 -7.65
N TYR A 66 -4.21 8.55 -6.67
CA TYR A 66 -3.29 7.53 -6.18
C TYR A 66 -3.58 6.16 -6.80
N GLN A 67 -2.58 5.58 -7.46
CA GLN A 67 -2.65 4.24 -8.03
C GLN A 67 -1.96 3.22 -7.12
N SER A 68 -2.73 2.32 -6.52
CA SER A 68 -2.23 1.18 -5.73
C SER A 68 -1.72 0.09 -6.67
N ILE A 69 -0.44 0.16 -7.07
CA ILE A 69 0.17 -0.73 -8.06
C ILE A 69 1.42 -1.47 -7.55
N GLY A 70 1.66 -1.38 -6.24
CA GLY A 70 2.80 -1.97 -5.55
C GLY A 70 4.04 -1.08 -5.55
N SER A 71 4.85 -1.20 -4.50
CA SER A 71 6.06 -0.37 -4.26
C SER A 71 7.05 -0.42 -5.42
N GLY A 72 7.20 -1.58 -6.06
CA GLY A 72 8.12 -1.73 -7.20
C GLY A 72 7.71 -0.90 -8.41
N ALA A 73 6.43 -0.88 -8.76
CA ALA A 73 5.89 -0.06 -9.84
C ALA A 73 5.91 1.44 -9.46
N GLY A 74 5.58 1.76 -8.20
CA GLY A 74 5.67 3.13 -7.69
C GLY A 74 7.08 3.72 -7.81
N VAL A 75 8.10 2.98 -7.36
CA VAL A 75 9.50 3.39 -7.50
C VAL A 75 9.88 3.58 -8.98
N ARG A 76 9.44 2.69 -9.88
CA ARG A 76 9.74 2.84 -11.31
C ARG A 76 9.08 4.08 -11.92
N GLN A 77 7.79 4.33 -11.64
CA GLN A 77 7.09 5.51 -12.15
C GLN A 77 7.68 6.81 -11.58
N PHE A 78 8.00 6.83 -10.29
CA PHE A 78 8.68 7.95 -9.65
C PHE A 78 10.05 8.22 -10.30
N THR A 79 10.88 7.18 -10.48
CA THR A 79 12.19 7.33 -11.12
C THR A 79 12.08 7.82 -12.57
N ALA A 80 11.04 7.41 -13.29
CA ALA A 80 10.77 7.85 -14.66
C ALA A 80 10.13 9.24 -14.75
N GLY A 81 9.77 9.89 -13.63
CA GLY A 81 9.15 11.21 -13.63
C GLY A 81 7.69 11.25 -14.10
N THR A 82 6.99 10.11 -14.12
CA THR A 82 5.61 9.99 -14.62
C THR A 82 4.53 10.25 -13.58
N VAL A 83 4.91 10.43 -12.32
CA VAL A 83 4.03 10.79 -11.20
C VAL A 83 4.64 11.94 -10.40
N ASP A 84 3.81 12.68 -9.68
CA ASP A 84 4.26 13.80 -8.85
C ASP A 84 4.93 13.31 -7.56
N PHE A 85 4.49 12.14 -7.04
CA PHE A 85 5.17 11.46 -5.95
C PHE A 85 4.93 9.94 -6.03
N GLY A 86 5.85 9.19 -5.42
CA GLY A 86 5.74 7.74 -5.30
C GLY A 86 5.39 7.30 -3.89
N ALA A 87 5.10 5.99 -3.69
CA ALA A 87 5.01 5.39 -2.37
C ALA A 87 5.65 4.00 -2.33
N SER A 88 6.33 3.69 -1.22
CA SER A 88 7.00 2.41 -1.02
C SER A 88 7.09 2.05 0.46
N ASP A 89 6.86 0.76 0.79
CA ASP A 89 7.00 0.23 2.16
C ASP A 89 8.44 -0.17 2.49
N THR A 90 9.36 0.08 1.58
CA THR A 90 10.79 -0.03 1.81
C THR A 90 11.49 1.17 1.18
N PRO A 91 12.50 1.74 1.83
CA PRO A 91 13.27 2.83 1.27
C PRO A 91 13.86 2.48 -0.11
N MET A 92 14.01 3.48 -0.95
CA MET A 92 14.79 3.32 -2.19
C MET A 92 16.25 3.04 -1.84
N LYS A 93 16.84 2.09 -2.55
CA LYS A 93 18.28 1.80 -2.44
C LYS A 93 19.08 2.94 -3.08
N ALA A 94 20.29 3.18 -2.58
CA ALA A 94 21.15 4.27 -3.06
C ALA A 94 21.30 4.30 -4.60
N ASN A 95 21.53 3.14 -5.22
CA ASN A 95 21.64 3.02 -6.69
C ASN A 95 20.35 3.35 -7.46
N ALA A 96 19.20 3.36 -6.81
CA ALA A 96 17.94 3.80 -7.40
C ALA A 96 17.70 5.30 -7.13
N VAL A 97 18.12 5.80 -5.97
CA VAL A 97 18.12 7.24 -5.65
C VAL A 97 18.98 8.02 -6.63
N ASP A 98 20.18 7.53 -6.95
CA ASP A 98 21.14 8.15 -7.90
C ASP A 98 20.57 8.32 -9.32
N LYS A 99 19.56 7.54 -9.67
CA LYS A 99 18.88 7.63 -10.99
C LYS A 99 17.83 8.74 -11.08
N VAL A 100 17.45 9.33 -9.95
CA VAL A 100 16.44 10.40 -9.90
C VAL A 100 17.14 11.74 -9.99
N SER A 101 17.23 12.32 -11.17
CA SER A 101 17.95 13.58 -11.45
C SER A 101 17.47 14.76 -10.60
N ARG A 102 16.20 14.76 -10.18
CA ARG A 102 15.56 15.77 -9.32
C ARG A 102 15.87 15.57 -7.83
N GLY A 103 16.66 14.54 -7.48
CA GLY A 103 16.90 14.12 -6.10
C GLY A 103 15.65 13.51 -5.44
N VAL A 104 15.85 12.85 -4.30
CA VAL A 104 14.78 12.14 -3.58
C VAL A 104 14.74 12.58 -2.13
N VAL A 105 13.53 12.83 -1.64
CA VAL A 105 13.22 12.95 -0.21
C VAL A 105 12.26 11.81 0.13
N GLN A 106 12.63 10.97 1.10
CA GLN A 106 11.81 9.83 1.54
C GLN A 106 11.17 10.19 2.88
N ILE A 107 9.85 10.29 2.89
CA ILE A 107 9.10 10.83 4.02
C ILE A 107 8.20 9.72 4.59
N PRO A 108 8.44 9.21 5.81
CA PRO A 108 7.54 8.25 6.44
C PRO A 108 6.20 8.93 6.73
N MET A 109 5.10 8.26 6.36
CA MET A 109 3.75 8.80 6.53
C MET A 109 2.93 8.06 7.57
N THR A 110 3.11 6.77 7.69
CA THR A 110 2.48 5.91 8.70
C THR A 110 3.28 4.62 8.82
N ALA A 111 2.84 3.74 9.69
CA ALA A 111 3.42 2.43 9.88
C ALA A 111 2.30 1.38 10.08
N GLY A 112 2.65 0.12 10.06
CA GLY A 112 1.70 -0.96 10.31
C GLY A 112 2.36 -2.32 10.46
N ALA A 113 1.54 -3.31 10.82
CA ALA A 113 1.93 -4.70 10.89
C ALA A 113 1.71 -5.40 9.54
N ILE A 114 2.63 -6.27 9.18
CA ILE A 114 2.41 -7.25 8.10
C ILE A 114 1.89 -8.52 8.77
N ALA A 115 0.59 -8.69 8.78
CA ALA A 115 -0.08 -9.82 9.38
C ALA A 115 0.12 -11.08 8.54
N VAL A 116 0.41 -12.20 9.19
CA VAL A 116 0.27 -13.53 8.60
C VAL A 116 -1.22 -13.86 8.64
N ALA A 117 -1.91 -13.59 7.55
CA ALA A 117 -3.35 -13.77 7.41
C ALA A 117 -3.68 -15.19 6.93
N TYR A 118 -4.77 -15.77 7.45
CA TYR A 118 -5.20 -17.11 7.07
C TYR A 118 -6.71 -17.25 7.09
N ASN A 119 -7.22 -18.25 6.37
CA ASN A 119 -8.62 -18.63 6.29
C ASN A 119 -8.80 -20.08 6.77
N ASN A 120 -8.86 -20.26 8.08
CA ASN A 120 -9.18 -21.54 8.73
C ASN A 120 -9.87 -21.27 10.08
N PRO A 121 -11.21 -21.12 10.09
CA PRO A 121 -11.96 -20.72 11.29
C PRO A 121 -11.92 -21.76 12.43
N SER A 122 -11.45 -22.97 12.15
CA SER A 122 -11.31 -24.05 13.15
C SER A 122 -9.94 -24.05 13.84
N CYS A 123 -9.09 -23.04 13.58
CA CYS A 123 -7.73 -22.97 14.05
C CYS A 123 -7.38 -21.60 14.63
N GLU A 124 -6.99 -21.53 15.89
CA GLU A 124 -6.29 -20.34 16.42
C GLU A 124 -4.80 -20.47 16.16
N LEU A 125 -4.35 -19.97 15.01
CA LEU A 125 -2.98 -20.19 14.52
C LEU A 125 -1.95 -19.40 15.31
N SER A 126 -0.94 -20.12 15.80
CA SER A 126 0.15 -19.55 16.60
C SER A 126 1.49 -20.20 16.20
N LEU A 127 2.29 -19.48 15.45
CA LEU A 127 3.48 -19.99 14.77
C LEU A 127 4.77 -19.60 15.50
N ASN A 128 5.69 -20.55 15.68
CA ASN A 128 7.07 -20.22 15.96
C ASN A 128 7.81 -19.82 14.66
N GLN A 129 9.02 -19.28 14.79
CA GLN A 129 9.80 -18.79 13.66
C GLN A 129 10.10 -19.90 12.63
N GLU A 130 10.38 -21.11 13.10
CA GLU A 130 10.67 -22.25 12.22
C GLU A 130 9.42 -22.69 11.43
N GLN A 131 8.26 -22.79 12.09
CA GLN A 131 6.98 -23.14 11.46
C GLN A 131 6.59 -22.11 10.39
N LEU A 132 6.70 -20.81 10.73
CA LEU A 132 6.42 -19.74 9.76
C LEU A 132 7.28 -19.89 8.51
N ALA A 133 8.59 -20.02 8.65
CA ALA A 133 9.48 -20.16 7.50
C ALA A 133 9.21 -21.44 6.70
N LYS A 134 8.94 -22.58 7.38
CA LYS A 134 8.64 -23.86 6.72
C LYS A 134 7.35 -23.84 5.91
N ILE A 135 6.32 -23.12 6.34
CA ILE A 135 5.07 -22.93 5.57
C ILE A 135 5.40 -22.26 4.24
N PHE A 136 6.10 -21.12 4.28
CA PHE A 136 6.41 -20.37 3.05
C PHE A 136 7.52 -21.02 2.19
N LEU A 137 8.28 -21.96 2.74
CA LEU A 137 9.18 -22.85 1.99
C LEU A 137 8.46 -24.08 1.41
N GLY A 138 7.15 -24.28 1.67
CA GLY A 138 6.40 -25.44 1.22
C GLY A 138 6.73 -26.76 1.93
N GLN A 139 7.37 -26.67 3.11
CA GLN A 139 7.77 -27.83 3.91
C GLN A 139 6.72 -28.23 4.95
N ILE A 140 5.82 -27.33 5.30
CA ILE A 140 4.59 -27.54 6.05
C ILE A 140 3.45 -27.22 5.10
N SER A 141 2.63 -28.22 4.80
CA SER A 141 1.53 -28.15 3.83
C SER A 141 0.16 -28.49 4.41
N ASN A 142 0.11 -28.73 5.73
CA ASN A 142 -1.15 -29.04 6.42
C ASN A 142 -1.16 -28.40 7.81
N TYR A 143 -2.29 -27.86 8.21
CA TYR A 143 -2.48 -27.20 9.51
C TYR A 143 -2.31 -28.13 10.70
N ASN A 144 -2.51 -29.46 10.55
CA ASN A 144 -2.24 -30.43 11.61
C ASN A 144 -0.76 -30.48 12.03
N GLN A 145 0.17 -30.11 11.13
CA GLN A 145 1.61 -30.04 11.41
C GLN A 145 1.98 -28.85 12.31
N VAL A 146 1.04 -27.93 12.54
CA VAL A 146 1.21 -26.75 13.39
C VAL A 146 0.23 -26.74 14.57
N GLY A 147 -0.45 -27.87 14.83
CA GLY A 147 -1.30 -28.07 16.00
C GLY A 147 -2.77 -27.67 15.81
N CYS A 148 -3.23 -27.56 14.55
CA CYS A 148 -4.62 -27.29 14.19
C CYS A 148 -5.32 -28.55 13.60
N ASN A 149 -6.48 -28.35 13.00
CA ASN A 149 -7.25 -29.38 12.31
C ASN A 149 -6.53 -29.91 11.05
N ASP A 150 -7.01 -31.03 10.53
CA ASP A 150 -6.53 -31.62 9.27
C ASP A 150 -7.11 -30.81 8.09
N GLN A 151 -6.36 -29.80 7.64
CA GLN A 151 -6.68 -28.89 6.55
C GLN A 151 -5.42 -28.62 5.75
N GLU A 152 -5.48 -28.78 4.42
CA GLU A 152 -4.37 -28.45 3.53
C GLU A 152 -4.07 -26.95 3.54
N ILE A 153 -2.78 -26.59 3.51
CA ILE A 153 -2.33 -25.21 3.43
C ILE A 153 -2.09 -24.82 1.97
N THR A 154 -2.76 -23.76 1.52
CA THR A 154 -2.43 -23.06 0.27
C THR A 154 -1.78 -21.70 0.58
N VAL A 155 -0.51 -21.52 0.23
CA VAL A 155 0.17 -20.24 0.38
C VAL A 155 -0.30 -19.25 -0.68
N VAL A 156 -0.65 -18.04 -0.27
CA VAL A 156 -0.97 -16.93 -1.17
C VAL A 156 0.07 -15.82 -0.98
N HIS A 157 0.74 -15.45 -2.06
CA HIS A 157 1.82 -14.47 -2.04
C HIS A 157 1.59 -13.34 -3.05
N ARG A 158 2.40 -12.29 -3.01
CA ARG A 158 2.34 -11.19 -3.98
C ARG A 158 2.92 -11.62 -5.33
N SER A 159 2.24 -11.25 -6.41
CA SER A 159 2.69 -11.44 -7.79
C SER A 159 3.33 -10.19 -8.39
N ASP A 160 3.20 -9.04 -7.73
CA ASP A 160 3.75 -7.75 -8.13
C ASP A 160 5.01 -7.39 -7.32
N GLY A 161 5.72 -6.35 -7.72
CA GLY A 161 6.85 -5.81 -6.96
C GLY A 161 6.37 -5.09 -5.70
N SER A 162 6.52 -5.72 -4.54
CA SER A 162 5.88 -5.37 -3.26
C SER A 162 6.88 -5.01 -2.17
N GLY A 163 6.67 -3.87 -1.52
CA GLY A 163 7.39 -3.53 -0.29
C GLY A 163 6.98 -4.42 0.88
N THR A 164 5.69 -4.82 0.94
CA THR A 164 5.19 -5.81 1.92
C THR A 164 5.95 -7.13 1.78
N THR A 165 6.13 -7.63 0.54
CA THR A 165 6.95 -8.82 0.25
C THR A 165 8.39 -8.64 0.72
N GLU A 166 9.03 -7.50 0.40
CA GLU A 166 10.43 -7.28 0.79
C GLU A 166 10.61 -7.30 2.31
N ASN A 167 9.70 -6.67 3.08
CA ASN A 167 9.76 -6.68 4.55
C ASN A 167 9.46 -8.06 5.13
N PHE A 168 8.47 -8.78 4.60
CA PHE A 168 8.18 -10.16 4.98
C PHE A 168 9.37 -11.09 4.69
N ALA A 169 9.97 -10.98 3.52
CA ALA A 169 11.17 -11.74 3.14
C ALA A 169 12.39 -11.39 4.00
N LYS A 170 12.54 -10.11 4.43
CA LYS A 170 13.57 -9.71 5.41
C LYS A 170 13.39 -10.45 6.73
N HIS A 171 12.14 -10.52 7.23
CA HIS A 171 11.85 -11.28 8.44
C HIS A 171 12.17 -12.76 8.27
N LEU A 172 11.68 -13.41 7.20
CA LEU A 172 11.98 -14.82 6.93
C LEU A 172 13.48 -15.10 6.78
N SER A 173 14.24 -14.19 6.15
CA SER A 173 15.70 -14.28 6.05
C SER A 173 16.41 -14.13 7.40
N ALA A 174 15.86 -13.34 8.31
CA ALA A 174 16.42 -13.16 9.65
C ALA A 174 16.22 -14.37 10.55
N ILE A 175 15.13 -15.11 10.36
CA ILE A 175 14.76 -16.24 11.21
C ILE A 175 15.10 -17.60 10.63
N ASN A 176 15.45 -17.68 9.32
CA ASN A 176 15.69 -18.98 8.66
C ASN A 176 16.86 -18.89 7.66
N PRO A 177 17.98 -19.60 7.90
CA PRO A 177 19.14 -19.61 7.01
C PRO A 177 18.84 -20.15 5.60
N ARG A 178 17.93 -21.14 5.50
CA ARG A 178 17.55 -21.70 4.19
C ARG A 178 16.79 -20.69 3.35
N TRP A 179 15.82 -19.97 3.93
CA TRP A 179 15.16 -18.87 3.22
C TRP A 179 16.18 -17.83 2.73
N LYS A 180 17.10 -17.44 3.60
CA LYS A 180 18.15 -16.46 3.28
C LYS A 180 18.99 -16.86 2.07
N THR A 181 19.33 -18.13 1.93
CA THR A 181 20.22 -18.63 0.88
C THR A 181 19.49 -19.02 -0.41
N GLU A 182 18.28 -19.58 -0.30
CA GLU A 182 17.53 -20.12 -1.45
C GLU A 182 16.57 -19.11 -2.07
N VAL A 183 15.96 -18.24 -1.25
CA VAL A 183 14.93 -17.27 -1.70
C VAL A 183 15.43 -15.83 -1.61
N GLY A 184 16.01 -15.45 -0.47
CA GLY A 184 16.56 -14.13 -0.24
C GLY A 184 15.53 -13.04 0.02
N VAL A 185 15.91 -11.77 -0.28
CA VAL A 185 15.14 -10.56 0.02
C VAL A 185 15.06 -9.66 -1.21
N ALA A 186 13.84 -9.45 -1.71
CA ALA A 186 13.55 -8.51 -2.79
C ALA A 186 12.06 -8.10 -2.77
N LYS A 187 11.70 -7.07 -3.55
CA LYS A 187 10.29 -6.72 -3.80
C LYS A 187 9.55 -7.80 -4.60
N SER A 188 10.26 -8.66 -5.28
CA SER A 188 9.76 -9.84 -6.00
C SER A 188 10.77 -10.96 -5.84
N VAL A 189 10.37 -12.09 -5.29
CA VAL A 189 11.20 -13.28 -5.05
C VAL A 189 10.64 -14.47 -5.83
N GLN A 190 11.47 -15.51 -6.01
CA GLN A 190 11.01 -16.78 -6.55
C GLN A 190 10.38 -17.59 -5.40
N TRP A 191 9.05 -17.60 -5.36
CA TRP A 191 8.31 -18.28 -4.30
C TRP A 191 8.44 -19.80 -4.45
N PRO A 192 8.82 -20.51 -3.39
CA PRO A 192 8.94 -21.98 -3.44
C PRO A 192 7.60 -22.69 -3.64
N THR A 193 6.49 -22.09 -3.20
CA THR A 193 5.16 -22.66 -3.24
C THR A 193 4.10 -21.56 -3.28
N GLY A 194 2.87 -21.93 -3.62
CA GLY A 194 1.69 -21.08 -3.52
C GLY A 194 1.24 -20.44 -4.82
N VAL A 195 0.28 -19.56 -4.71
CA VAL A 195 -0.34 -18.82 -5.81
C VAL A 195 -0.14 -17.30 -5.63
N GLY A 196 0.03 -16.60 -6.74
CA GLY A 196 0.29 -15.17 -6.74
C GLY A 196 -0.97 -14.32 -6.89
N ALA A 197 -1.10 -13.25 -6.10
CA ALA A 197 -2.15 -12.25 -6.23
C ALA A 197 -1.56 -10.82 -6.21
N LYS A 198 -2.19 -9.87 -6.90
CA LYS A 198 -1.70 -8.51 -7.05
C LYS A 198 -2.20 -7.62 -5.90
N GLY A 199 -1.29 -6.89 -5.26
CA GLY A 199 -1.62 -5.97 -4.16
C GLY A 199 -1.95 -6.67 -2.84
N ASN A 200 -2.05 -5.94 -1.74
CA ASN A 200 -2.56 -6.47 -0.47
C ASN A 200 -4.03 -6.87 -0.62
N GLU A 201 -4.81 -6.05 -1.32
CA GLU A 201 -6.22 -6.30 -1.66
C GLU A 201 -6.43 -7.62 -2.42
N GLY A 202 -5.58 -7.92 -3.39
CA GLY A 202 -5.68 -9.15 -4.16
C GLY A 202 -5.30 -10.38 -3.34
N VAL A 203 -4.27 -10.29 -2.48
CA VAL A 203 -3.91 -11.37 -1.55
C VAL A 203 -5.05 -11.63 -0.56
N ALA A 204 -5.62 -10.60 0.07
CA ALA A 204 -6.74 -10.73 1.00
C ALA A 204 -7.98 -11.34 0.31
N ALA A 205 -8.32 -10.87 -0.88
CA ALA A 205 -9.43 -11.42 -1.66
C ALA A 205 -9.22 -12.91 -2.02
N GLN A 206 -8.00 -13.27 -2.43
CA GLN A 206 -7.66 -14.66 -2.76
C GLN A 206 -7.72 -15.56 -1.52
N LEU A 207 -7.20 -15.10 -0.37
CA LEU A 207 -7.27 -15.82 0.90
C LEU A 207 -8.72 -16.07 1.34
N THR A 208 -9.61 -15.10 1.16
CA THR A 208 -11.03 -15.24 1.51
C THR A 208 -11.71 -16.35 0.69
N GLN A 209 -11.24 -16.63 -0.52
CA GLN A 209 -11.81 -17.66 -1.42
C GLN A 209 -11.19 -19.05 -1.21
N ILE A 210 -10.03 -19.14 -0.57
CA ILE A 210 -9.31 -20.41 -0.38
C ILE A 210 -9.43 -20.83 1.08
N GLU A 211 -10.24 -21.84 1.35
CA GLU A 211 -10.25 -22.52 2.64
C GLU A 211 -8.88 -23.19 2.90
N GLY A 212 -8.29 -22.93 4.07
CA GLY A 212 -6.90 -23.30 4.34
C GLY A 212 -5.85 -22.38 3.71
N GLY A 213 -6.26 -21.26 3.10
CA GLY A 213 -5.34 -20.24 2.60
C GLY A 213 -4.54 -19.59 3.70
N ILE A 214 -3.23 -19.37 3.48
CA ILE A 214 -2.34 -18.59 4.35
C ILE A 214 -1.48 -17.64 3.51
N GLY A 215 -1.30 -16.40 3.95
CA GLY A 215 -0.52 -15.40 3.24
C GLY A 215 -0.07 -14.28 4.17
N TYR A 216 0.36 -13.16 3.59
CA TYR A 216 0.79 -11.98 4.33
C TYR A 216 0.21 -10.72 3.69
N VAL A 217 -0.37 -9.88 4.52
CA VAL A 217 -0.99 -8.60 4.13
C VAL A 217 -0.76 -7.56 5.22
N GLU A 218 -0.92 -6.29 4.88
CA GLU A 218 -1.06 -5.25 5.91
C GLU A 218 -2.32 -5.53 6.76
N LEU A 219 -2.24 -5.23 8.06
CA LEU A 219 -3.26 -5.64 9.05
C LEU A 219 -4.67 -5.15 8.71
N ALA A 220 -4.84 -3.97 8.12
CA ALA A 220 -6.15 -3.43 7.72
C ALA A 220 -6.89 -4.32 6.70
N TYR A 221 -6.18 -5.18 5.98
CA TYR A 221 -6.77 -6.11 5.02
C TYR A 221 -7.23 -7.43 5.66
N VAL A 222 -6.96 -7.67 6.94
CA VAL A 222 -7.47 -8.83 7.67
C VAL A 222 -8.90 -8.54 8.11
N GLN A 223 -9.85 -8.90 7.27
CA GLN A 223 -11.27 -8.60 7.47
C GLN A 223 -12.15 -9.81 7.11
N GLY A 224 -13.38 -9.80 7.60
CA GLY A 224 -14.38 -10.82 7.29
C GLY A 224 -14.01 -12.21 7.83
N ALA A 225 -13.79 -13.18 6.95
CA ALA A 225 -13.42 -14.55 7.29
C ALA A 225 -11.92 -14.72 7.58
N LEU A 226 -11.11 -13.69 7.36
CA LEU A 226 -9.67 -13.77 7.57
C LEU A 226 -9.31 -13.53 9.04
N GLU A 227 -8.40 -14.35 9.52
CA GLU A 227 -7.78 -14.20 10.83
C GLU A 227 -6.29 -13.91 10.69
N ALA A 228 -5.68 -13.40 11.76
CA ALA A 228 -4.24 -13.14 11.83
C ALA A 228 -3.58 -14.07 12.86
N ALA A 229 -2.53 -14.76 12.44
CA ALA A 229 -1.76 -15.64 13.28
C ALA A 229 -0.94 -14.85 14.33
N ALA A 230 -0.79 -15.44 15.51
CA ALA A 230 0.28 -15.04 16.42
C ALA A 230 1.63 -15.54 15.89
N VAL A 231 2.64 -14.66 15.87
CA VAL A 231 3.98 -14.96 15.36
C VAL A 231 5.03 -14.73 16.46
N GLU A 232 5.97 -15.66 16.54
CA GLU A 232 7.05 -15.60 17.52
C GLU A 232 8.06 -14.51 17.16
N ASN A 233 8.37 -13.64 18.12
CA ASN A 233 9.42 -12.62 18.03
C ASN A 233 10.80 -13.13 18.48
N ALA A 234 11.84 -12.30 18.40
CA ALA A 234 13.20 -12.71 18.75
C ALA A 234 13.40 -13.06 20.24
N SER A 235 12.44 -12.77 21.12
CA SER A 235 12.47 -13.21 22.54
C SER A 235 11.75 -14.55 22.76
N GLY A 236 11.23 -15.20 21.72
CA GLY A 236 10.49 -16.46 21.84
C GLY A 236 9.01 -16.28 22.21
N LYS A 237 8.50 -15.04 22.27
CA LYS A 237 7.11 -14.75 22.59
C LYS A 237 6.27 -14.72 21.32
N LYS A 238 5.19 -15.49 21.27
CA LYS A 238 4.19 -15.45 20.20
C LYS A 238 3.22 -14.30 20.41
N VAL A 239 3.11 -13.40 19.45
CA VAL A 239 2.37 -12.14 19.55
C VAL A 239 1.40 -12.00 18.38
N LYS A 240 0.14 -11.64 18.64
CA LYS A 240 -0.84 -11.29 17.60
C LYS A 240 -0.55 -9.87 17.04
N PRO A 241 -0.83 -9.61 15.76
CA PRO A 241 -0.66 -8.28 15.17
C PRO A 241 -1.80 -7.36 15.63
N THR A 242 -1.53 -6.60 16.68
CA THR A 242 -2.39 -5.51 17.15
C THR A 242 -1.66 -4.19 17.01
N ASN A 243 -2.38 -3.07 16.97
CA ASN A 243 -1.75 -1.74 16.92
C ASN A 243 -0.77 -1.53 18.09
N ALA A 244 -1.11 -1.99 19.29
CA ALA A 244 -0.25 -1.88 20.45
C ALA A 244 1.03 -2.70 20.29
N ALA A 245 0.91 -3.99 19.90
CA ALA A 245 2.06 -4.87 19.70
C ALA A 245 2.96 -4.44 18.54
N ALA A 246 2.37 -3.87 17.48
CA ALA A 246 3.13 -3.34 16.36
C ALA A 246 3.83 -2.02 16.73
N SER A 247 3.19 -1.13 17.50
CA SER A 247 3.82 0.10 18.02
C SER A 247 5.01 -0.23 18.93
N GLU A 248 4.90 -1.24 19.78
CA GLU A 248 6.01 -1.71 20.63
C GLU A 248 7.21 -2.16 19.77
N ALA A 249 6.97 -2.93 18.72
CA ALA A 249 8.03 -3.38 17.81
C ALA A 249 8.65 -2.20 17.02
N LEU A 250 7.84 -1.26 16.55
CA LEU A 250 8.30 -0.06 15.83
C LEU A 250 9.17 0.85 16.69
N GLY A 251 8.93 0.90 18.00
CA GLY A 251 9.77 1.63 18.95
C GLY A 251 11.24 1.15 19.00
N SER A 252 11.54 -0.03 18.45
CA SER A 252 12.90 -0.56 18.30
C SER A 252 13.61 -0.14 17.01
N ILE A 253 12.93 0.60 16.13
CA ILE A 253 13.45 1.01 14.83
C ILE A 253 13.98 2.44 14.91
N ASP A 254 15.27 2.60 14.78
CA ASP A 254 15.89 3.91 14.54
C ASP A 254 15.83 4.25 13.04
N LEU A 255 15.17 5.36 12.73
CA LEU A 255 15.06 5.85 11.35
C LEU A 255 16.27 6.68 10.89
N GLY A 256 17.21 6.98 11.77
CA GLY A 256 18.37 7.79 11.43
C GLY A 256 18.05 9.18 10.84
N PRO A 257 19.07 9.90 10.36
CA PRO A 257 18.90 11.24 9.78
C PRO A 257 18.10 11.26 8.47
N GLU A 258 18.22 10.21 7.67
CA GLU A 258 17.54 10.06 6.37
C GLU A 258 16.09 9.57 6.50
N LEU A 259 15.58 9.42 7.72
CA LEU A 259 14.25 8.87 8.02
C LEU A 259 14.01 7.47 7.44
N ILE A 260 15.07 6.70 7.29
CA ILE A 260 15.03 5.31 6.81
C ILE A 260 15.60 4.37 7.86
N GLY A 261 14.94 3.22 8.03
CA GLY A 261 15.35 2.23 9.01
C GLY A 261 14.45 1.01 8.97
N GLY A 262 14.78 0.01 9.76
CA GLY A 262 14.00 -1.20 9.89
C GLY A 262 14.62 -2.18 10.88
N ASN A 263 13.80 -3.06 11.44
CA ASN A 263 14.23 -4.18 12.26
C ASN A 263 13.52 -5.44 11.78
N ALA A 264 14.28 -6.37 11.23
CA ALA A 264 13.73 -7.56 10.61
C ALA A 264 13.22 -8.62 11.61
N ASN A 265 13.64 -8.56 12.86
CA ASN A 265 13.21 -9.48 13.91
C ASN A 265 13.33 -8.82 15.30
N PRO A 266 12.41 -7.91 15.65
CA PRO A 266 12.41 -7.22 16.93
C PRO A 266 12.22 -8.21 18.10
N LYS A 267 12.80 -7.88 19.27
CA LYS A 267 12.65 -8.67 20.49
C LYS A 267 11.29 -8.50 21.14
N ASN A 268 10.68 -7.34 21.01
CA ASN A 268 9.41 -6.99 21.65
C ASN A 268 8.34 -6.71 20.59
N GLY A 269 7.08 -6.87 21.00
CA GLY A 269 5.93 -6.63 20.13
C GLY A 269 5.77 -7.68 19.02
N TYR A 270 4.96 -7.33 18.02
CA TYR A 270 4.72 -8.15 16.82
C TYR A 270 5.91 -8.04 15.85
N PRO A 271 6.49 -9.17 15.36
CA PRO A 271 7.81 -9.12 14.75
C PRO A 271 7.88 -8.59 13.33
N ILE A 272 6.75 -8.46 12.62
CA ILE A 272 6.74 -8.08 11.20
C ILE A 272 6.05 -6.72 11.04
N VAL A 273 6.83 -5.65 11.18
CA VAL A 273 6.34 -4.27 11.12
C VAL A 273 7.17 -3.44 10.15
N THR A 274 6.57 -2.41 9.59
CA THR A 274 7.27 -1.47 8.73
C THR A 274 6.64 -0.08 8.76
N PHE A 275 7.44 0.94 8.50
CA PHE A 275 6.94 2.21 8.02
C PHE A 275 6.60 2.12 6.53
N THR A 276 5.86 3.10 6.03
CA THR A 276 5.65 3.34 4.61
C THR A 276 6.02 4.78 4.28
N TRP A 277 6.69 4.97 3.15
CA TRP A 277 7.26 6.24 2.74
C TRP A 277 6.59 6.80 1.51
N VAL A 278 6.35 8.09 1.48
CA VAL A 278 6.21 8.86 0.25
C VAL A 278 7.61 9.14 -0.30
N LEU A 279 7.74 9.03 -1.61
CA LEU A 279 8.92 9.39 -2.38
C LEU A 279 8.63 10.71 -3.09
N ALA A 280 9.27 11.78 -2.66
CA ALA A 280 9.09 13.12 -3.22
C ALA A 280 10.36 13.57 -3.95
N TYR A 281 10.20 14.32 -5.03
CA TYR A 281 11.35 14.96 -5.66
C TYR A 281 11.86 16.10 -4.80
N LYS A 282 13.17 16.19 -4.64
CA LYS A 282 13.80 17.23 -3.85
C LYS A 282 13.66 18.60 -4.52
N THR A 283 13.77 18.65 -5.86
CA THR A 283 13.72 19.87 -6.66
C THR A 283 12.90 19.70 -7.93
N GLY A 284 12.54 20.81 -8.58
CA GLY A 284 11.82 20.82 -9.86
C GLY A 284 10.37 20.38 -9.74
N ASN A 285 9.71 20.70 -8.63
CA ASN A 285 8.28 20.48 -8.44
C ASN A 285 7.44 21.66 -8.98
N ASP A 286 8.09 22.77 -9.32
CA ASP A 286 7.54 23.94 -9.98
C ASP A 286 6.21 24.43 -9.33
N ASP A 287 5.16 24.58 -10.09
CA ASP A 287 3.83 25.02 -9.67
C ASP A 287 3.13 24.03 -8.72
N LYS A 288 3.58 22.75 -8.67
CA LYS A 288 3.04 21.74 -7.75
C LYS A 288 3.68 21.73 -6.37
N THR A 289 4.77 22.48 -6.15
CA THR A 289 5.49 22.48 -4.87
C THR A 289 4.58 22.79 -3.68
N ALA A 290 3.78 23.86 -3.77
CA ALA A 290 2.87 24.26 -2.69
C ALA A 290 1.82 23.18 -2.40
N MET A 291 1.29 22.55 -3.44
CA MET A 291 0.29 21.49 -3.33
C MET A 291 0.87 20.21 -2.72
N LEU A 292 2.09 19.82 -3.11
CA LEU A 292 2.82 18.69 -2.52
C LEU A 292 3.09 18.91 -1.03
N LYS A 293 3.63 20.08 -0.65
CA LYS A 293 3.84 20.44 0.75
C LYS A 293 2.53 20.40 1.55
N LYS A 294 1.45 20.99 1.02
CA LYS A 294 0.13 20.94 1.66
C LYS A 294 -0.33 19.49 1.86
N THR A 295 -0.17 18.64 0.85
CA THR A 295 -0.55 17.23 0.89
C THR A 295 0.23 16.48 1.98
N PHE A 296 1.55 16.59 1.99
CA PHE A 296 2.39 15.86 2.94
C PHE A 296 2.20 16.39 4.37
N ASN A 297 2.10 17.71 4.55
CA ASN A 297 1.82 18.29 5.87
C ASN A 297 0.43 17.93 6.39
N TYR A 298 -0.58 17.78 5.52
CA TYR A 298 -1.89 17.26 5.94
C TYR A 298 -1.78 15.81 6.40
N MET A 299 -1.13 14.93 5.63
CA MET A 299 -0.92 13.51 6.01
C MET A 299 -0.17 13.37 7.35
N LEU A 300 0.69 14.34 7.69
CA LEU A 300 1.46 14.42 8.94
C LEU A 300 0.76 15.27 10.02
N SER A 301 -0.45 15.76 9.79
CA SER A 301 -1.21 16.50 10.79
C SER A 301 -1.75 15.60 11.89
N GLU A 302 -2.08 16.15 13.05
CA GLU A 302 -2.73 15.43 14.13
C GLU A 302 -4.08 14.87 13.69
N GLU A 303 -4.86 15.63 12.91
CA GLU A 303 -6.13 15.21 12.33
C GLU A 303 -5.97 13.92 11.49
N ALA A 304 -5.01 13.89 10.57
CA ALA A 304 -4.78 12.73 9.72
C ALA A 304 -4.20 11.54 10.51
N GLN A 305 -3.20 11.80 11.34
CA GLN A 305 -2.53 10.74 12.11
C GLN A 305 -3.47 10.07 13.13
N SER A 306 -4.42 10.80 13.73
CA SER A 306 -5.40 10.21 14.66
C SER A 306 -6.35 9.21 14.01
N GLN A 307 -6.51 9.23 12.68
CA GLN A 307 -7.32 8.28 11.93
C GLN A 307 -6.62 6.93 11.70
N ALA A 308 -5.28 6.87 11.84
CA ALA A 308 -4.53 5.67 11.53
C ALA A 308 -4.93 4.45 12.38
N PRO A 309 -5.10 4.54 13.71
CA PRO A 309 -5.49 3.39 14.54
C PRO A 309 -6.88 2.84 14.21
N GLU A 310 -7.80 3.66 13.75
CA GLU A 310 -9.16 3.23 13.36
C GLU A 310 -9.16 2.27 12.17
N LEU A 311 -8.15 2.37 11.32
CA LEU A 311 -7.98 1.57 10.12
C LEU A 311 -6.90 0.48 10.25
N GLY A 312 -6.40 0.22 11.47
CA GLY A 312 -5.39 -0.81 11.68
C GLY A 312 -3.94 -0.35 11.47
N TYR A 313 -3.72 0.92 11.13
CA TYR A 313 -2.39 1.51 11.00
C TYR A 313 -1.88 2.11 12.31
N ILE A 314 -0.64 2.57 12.30
CA ILE A 314 0.02 3.14 13.46
C ILE A 314 0.39 4.59 13.16
N SER A 315 -0.07 5.50 14.02
CA SER A 315 0.35 6.90 13.99
C SER A 315 1.86 6.99 14.20
N LEU A 316 2.51 7.88 13.48
CA LEU A 316 3.94 8.13 13.68
C LEU A 316 4.21 8.73 15.06
N PRO A 317 5.31 8.36 15.73
CA PRO A 317 5.75 9.04 16.94
C PRO A 317 5.95 10.55 16.69
N PRO A 318 5.68 11.43 17.67
CA PRO A 318 5.77 12.89 17.49
C PRO A 318 7.14 13.37 16.98
N GLU A 319 8.22 12.74 17.43
CA GLU A 319 9.57 13.02 16.96
C GLU A 319 9.79 12.67 15.48
N VAL A 320 9.18 11.58 15.01
CA VAL A 320 9.21 11.17 13.60
C VAL A 320 8.37 12.13 12.77
N VAL A 321 7.16 12.52 13.26
CA VAL A 321 6.30 13.51 12.60
C VAL A 321 7.04 14.82 12.40
N ASN A 322 7.73 15.34 13.43
CA ASN A 322 8.47 16.60 13.33
C ASN A 322 9.59 16.54 12.27
N LYS A 323 10.35 15.46 12.25
CA LYS A 323 11.40 15.24 11.24
C LYS A 323 10.80 15.06 9.83
N ALA A 324 9.68 14.34 9.72
CA ALA A 324 8.97 14.13 8.45
C ALA A 324 8.40 15.44 7.87
N LYS A 325 7.85 16.32 8.72
CA LYS A 325 7.41 17.67 8.32
C LYS A 325 8.59 18.51 7.81
N ALA A 326 9.70 18.51 8.52
CA ALA A 326 10.91 19.22 8.06
C ALA A 326 11.40 18.68 6.70
N ALA A 327 11.33 17.35 6.48
CA ALA A 327 11.65 16.75 5.19
C ALA A 327 10.64 17.15 4.10
N ALA A 328 9.34 17.17 4.39
CA ALA A 328 8.30 17.64 3.47
C ALA A 328 8.48 19.11 3.08
N ASP A 329 8.88 19.97 4.03
CA ASP A 329 9.10 21.39 3.78
C ASP A 329 10.39 21.67 2.98
N SER A 330 11.32 20.73 2.92
CA SER A 330 12.60 20.85 2.20
C SER A 330 12.48 20.69 0.67
N ILE A 331 11.35 20.17 0.16
CA ILE A 331 11.15 20.02 -1.30
C ILE A 331 10.92 21.39 -1.96
N ASN A 332 11.32 21.57 -3.20
CA ASN A 332 11.14 22.82 -3.94
C ASN A 332 10.97 22.59 -5.46
#